data_17702732dedfe0a7d5b1fabf119feba4
#
_entry.id   17702732dedfe0a7d5b1fabf119feba4
#
_cell.length_a   1.000
_cell.length_b   1.000
_cell.length_c   1.000
_cell.angle_alpha   90.00
_cell.angle_beta   90.00
_cell.angle_gamma   90.00
#
_symmetry.space_group_name_H-M   'P 1'
#
loop_
_entity.id
_entity.type
_entity.pdbx_description
1 polymer ?
#
loop_
_entity_poly.entity_id
_entity_poly.type
_entity_poly.pdbx_seq_one_letter_code
_entity_poly.pdbx_strand_id
1 'polypeptide(L)'
;GFGVWKVLDYFQLPNTFSIVLLILTALSGVLWCYHYFVVTPKRNRKIARAEQRSGQVLTDEEKAKIEPISEASEFLSSLFPVLSVVFLVRSFLFEPFQIPSGSMESTLRVGDFLVVNKYAYGVKDPIFQNTIIAGEKPQRGDVIVFKAPQQALIRTGLGATRAAFVENLALSSKDNMSGVDYIKRIVGKGGDRVIFDAEQKTLKVVYGKEGKPCEVDCETKAFEYTQNPTNPAFPNELELTEKGDVTHNVLISEYRRYSGPEFFPQEGMQTAEWLVPEGQYFVMGDHRDHSDDSRFWGFVPEKNIVGKATYIWMSLEKEANEWPTGFRFDR
;
A
#
# COMPACT_ATOMS: atom_id res chain seq x y z
N GLY A 1 15.00 14.83 -13.66
CA GLY A 1 14.10 13.77 -13.15
C GLY A 1 14.82 12.55 -12.59
N PHE A 2 15.68 11.89 -13.39
CA PHE A 2 16.32 10.61 -13.02
C PHE A 2 17.29 10.72 -11.82
N GLY A 3 17.96 11.85 -11.64
CA GLY A 3 18.89 12.08 -10.52
C GLY A 3 18.20 12.22 -9.18
N VAL A 4 17.08 12.93 -9.13
CA VAL A 4 16.27 13.10 -7.88
C VAL A 4 15.69 11.77 -7.46
N TRP A 5 15.18 10.98 -8.40
CA TRP A 5 14.66 9.64 -8.13
C TRP A 5 15.73 8.72 -7.54
N LYS A 6 16.94 8.70 -8.11
CA LYS A 6 18.08 7.91 -7.57
C LYS A 6 18.48 8.36 -6.17
N VAL A 7 18.49 9.67 -5.90
CA VAL A 7 18.81 10.20 -4.56
C VAL A 7 17.75 9.77 -3.54
N LEU A 8 16.47 9.87 -3.88
CA LEU A 8 15.39 9.48 -3.00
C LEU A 8 15.31 7.96 -2.80
N ASP A 9 15.62 7.19 -3.84
CA ASP A 9 15.73 5.73 -3.75
C ASP A 9 16.95 5.32 -2.90
N TYR A 10 18.03 6.09 -2.93
CA TYR A 10 19.19 5.93 -2.07
C TYR A 10 18.85 6.10 -0.58
N PHE A 11 18.04 7.08 -0.23
CA PHE A 11 17.58 7.30 1.14
C PHE A 11 16.49 6.33 1.60
N GLN A 12 15.97 5.50 0.71
CA GLN A 12 14.96 4.44 1.00
C GLN A 12 13.79 4.91 1.87
N LEU A 13 13.38 6.15 1.69
CA LEU A 13 12.24 6.68 2.42
C LEU A 13 10.98 5.88 2.06
N PRO A 14 10.18 5.47 3.02
CA PRO A 14 9.05 4.56 2.81
C PRO A 14 7.97 5.12 1.86
N ASN A 15 7.97 6.43 1.61
CA ASN A 15 6.97 7.13 0.81
C ASN A 15 7.58 8.15 -0.14
N THR A 16 8.62 7.76 -0.90
CA THR A 16 9.35 8.62 -1.83
C THR A 16 8.42 9.45 -2.73
N PHE A 17 7.37 8.86 -3.28
CA PHE A 17 6.45 9.58 -4.16
C PHE A 17 5.66 10.66 -3.40
N SER A 18 5.18 10.38 -2.19
CA SER A 18 4.46 11.37 -1.37
C SER A 18 5.35 12.55 -0.98
N ILE A 19 6.63 12.30 -0.74
CA ILE A 19 7.61 13.36 -0.44
C ILE A 19 7.86 14.24 -1.66
N VAL A 20 8.05 13.65 -2.85
CA VAL A 20 8.21 14.42 -4.09
C VAL A 20 6.97 15.27 -4.36
N LEU A 21 5.79 14.67 -4.21
CA LEU A 21 4.52 15.38 -4.41
C LEU A 21 4.34 16.52 -3.40
N LEU A 22 4.71 16.31 -2.13
CA LEU A 22 4.71 17.35 -1.10
C LEU A 22 5.63 18.51 -1.47
N ILE A 23 6.86 18.23 -1.90
CA ILE A 23 7.83 19.27 -2.31
C ILE A 23 7.29 20.07 -3.50
N LEU A 24 6.77 19.40 -4.52
CA LEU A 24 6.20 20.06 -5.70
C LEU A 24 4.98 20.92 -5.31
N THR A 25 4.11 20.41 -4.44
CA THR A 25 2.95 21.16 -3.93
C THR A 25 3.40 22.38 -3.13
N ALA A 26 4.40 22.24 -2.26
CA ALA A 26 4.92 23.33 -1.46
C ALA A 26 5.55 24.44 -2.33
N LEU A 27 6.39 24.06 -3.31
CA LEU A 27 7.03 24.99 -4.21
C LEU A 27 6.00 25.74 -5.06
N SER A 28 5.04 25.02 -5.66
CA SER A 28 3.96 25.66 -6.44
C SER A 28 3.08 26.54 -5.55
N GLY A 29 2.85 26.15 -4.29
CA GLY A 29 2.10 26.93 -3.31
C GLY A 29 2.77 28.23 -2.92
N VAL A 30 4.09 28.23 -2.74
CA VAL A 30 4.87 29.47 -2.50
C VAL A 30 4.75 30.41 -3.70
N LEU A 31 4.89 29.89 -4.93
CA LEU A 31 4.71 30.68 -6.14
C LEU A 31 3.28 31.21 -6.27
N TRP A 32 2.27 30.38 -5.98
CA TRP A 32 0.86 30.78 -5.99
C TRP A 32 0.58 31.89 -4.98
N CYS A 33 1.07 31.76 -3.74
CA CYS A 33 0.97 32.83 -2.73
C CYS A 33 1.65 34.14 -3.19
N TYR A 34 2.85 34.03 -3.75
CA TYR A 34 3.56 35.20 -4.29
C TYR A 34 2.76 35.88 -5.41
N HIS A 35 2.23 35.09 -6.36
CA HIS A 35 1.37 35.63 -7.41
C HIS A 35 0.10 36.26 -6.85
N TYR A 36 -0.59 35.59 -5.94
CA TYR A 36 -1.85 36.06 -5.39
C TYR A 36 -1.70 37.32 -4.53
N PHE A 37 -0.71 37.37 -3.64
CA PHE A 37 -0.55 38.46 -2.68
C PHE A 37 0.34 39.61 -3.18
N VAL A 38 1.24 39.37 -4.12
CA VAL A 38 2.21 40.37 -4.56
C VAL A 38 2.03 40.78 -6.01
N VAL A 39 2.06 39.81 -6.94
CA VAL A 39 2.06 40.10 -8.38
C VAL A 39 0.70 40.64 -8.84
N THR A 40 -0.37 39.93 -8.56
CA THR A 40 -1.73 40.28 -8.99
C THR A 40 -2.17 41.64 -8.46
N PRO A 41 -2.02 41.99 -7.17
CA PRO A 41 -2.38 43.32 -6.68
C PRO A 41 -1.53 44.44 -7.29
N LYS A 42 -0.23 44.21 -7.50
CA LYS A 42 0.63 45.21 -8.19
C LYS A 42 0.19 45.43 -9.63
N ARG A 43 -0.07 44.36 -10.38
CA ARG A 43 -0.55 44.38 -11.75
C ARG A 43 -1.88 45.13 -11.85
N ASN A 44 -2.85 44.79 -11.02
CA ASN A 44 -4.16 45.44 -11.02
C ASN A 44 -4.08 46.95 -10.72
N ARG A 45 -3.21 47.36 -9.77
CA ARG A 45 -2.96 48.78 -9.48
C ARG A 45 -2.34 49.51 -10.65
N LYS A 46 -1.43 48.87 -11.39
CA LYS A 46 -0.80 49.49 -12.58
C LYS A 46 -1.80 49.62 -13.73
N ILE A 47 -2.60 48.56 -13.96
CA ILE A 47 -3.67 48.57 -14.98
C ILE A 47 -4.69 49.67 -14.66
N ALA A 48 -5.20 49.74 -13.44
CA ALA A 48 -6.17 50.77 -13.03
C ALA A 48 -5.63 52.19 -13.21
N ARG A 49 -4.34 52.42 -12.90
CA ARG A 49 -3.69 53.71 -13.15
C ARG A 49 -3.54 54.03 -14.64
N ALA A 50 -3.29 53.02 -15.48
CA ALA A 50 -3.19 53.21 -16.92
C ALA A 50 -4.57 53.49 -17.55
N GLU A 51 -5.60 52.78 -17.15
CA GLU A 51 -7.00 53.01 -17.57
C GLU A 51 -7.49 54.40 -17.14
N GLN A 52 -7.14 54.84 -15.92
CA GLN A 52 -7.48 56.18 -15.43
C GLN A 52 -6.79 57.32 -16.23
N ARG A 53 -5.57 57.07 -16.74
CA ARG A 53 -4.82 58.02 -17.55
C ARG A 53 -5.27 58.05 -19.01
N SER A 54 -5.65 56.90 -19.58
CA SER A 54 -6.11 56.82 -20.98
C SER A 54 -7.57 57.20 -21.16
N GLY A 55 -8.36 57.14 -20.08
CA GLY A 55 -9.82 57.34 -20.14
C GLY A 55 -10.58 56.21 -20.83
N GLN A 56 -9.90 55.09 -21.15
CA GLN A 56 -10.47 53.92 -21.84
C GLN A 56 -10.11 52.66 -21.11
N VAL A 57 -10.98 51.63 -21.21
CA VAL A 57 -10.69 50.28 -20.73
C VAL A 57 -9.67 49.64 -21.65
N LEU A 58 -8.55 49.18 -21.10
CA LEU A 58 -7.48 48.56 -21.85
C LEU A 58 -7.87 47.18 -22.34
N THR A 59 -7.41 46.82 -23.53
CA THR A 59 -7.54 45.47 -24.08
C THR A 59 -6.65 44.47 -23.32
N ASP A 60 -6.94 43.17 -23.42
CA ASP A 60 -6.15 42.12 -22.73
C ASP A 60 -4.69 42.12 -23.21
N GLU A 61 -4.43 42.41 -24.49
CA GLU A 61 -3.08 42.55 -25.04
C GLU A 61 -2.32 43.75 -24.43
N GLU A 62 -2.97 44.88 -24.23
CA GLU A 62 -2.39 46.04 -23.59
C GLU A 62 -2.13 45.80 -22.11
N LYS A 63 -3.05 45.12 -21.42
CA LYS A 63 -2.87 44.69 -20.02
C LYS A 63 -1.68 43.74 -19.85
N ALA A 64 -1.45 42.85 -20.82
CA ALA A 64 -0.30 41.92 -20.78
C ALA A 64 1.04 42.66 -20.95
N LYS A 65 1.08 43.76 -21.69
CA LYS A 65 2.30 44.59 -21.91
C LYS A 65 2.68 45.45 -20.71
N ILE A 66 1.74 45.83 -19.84
CA ILE A 66 1.98 46.71 -18.69
C ILE A 66 2.91 46.05 -17.65
N GLU A 67 2.75 44.77 -17.40
CA GLU A 67 3.63 44.00 -16.52
C GLU A 67 3.65 42.52 -17.00
N PRO A 68 4.65 42.18 -17.83
CA PRO A 68 4.77 40.83 -18.32
C PRO A 68 5.14 39.89 -17.16
N ILE A 69 4.34 38.87 -16.94
CA ILE A 69 4.62 37.80 -16.01
C ILE A 69 5.34 36.69 -16.80
N SER A 70 6.35 36.06 -16.18
CA SER A 70 6.98 34.90 -16.79
C SER A 70 5.96 33.81 -16.95
N GLU A 71 5.71 33.35 -18.19
CA GLU A 71 4.79 32.24 -18.49
C GLU A 71 5.08 30.98 -17.65
N ALA A 72 6.38 30.69 -17.44
CA ALA A 72 6.78 29.57 -16.61
C ALA A 72 6.34 29.72 -15.15
N SER A 73 6.43 30.92 -14.58
CA SER A 73 6.04 31.16 -13.19
C SER A 73 4.52 31.17 -13.02
N GLU A 74 3.79 31.66 -14.00
CA GLU A 74 2.32 31.60 -14.02
C GLU A 74 1.83 30.18 -14.15
N PHE A 75 2.40 29.38 -15.06
CA PHE A 75 2.10 27.97 -15.21
C PHE A 75 2.39 27.18 -13.92
N LEU A 76 3.58 27.34 -13.32
CA LEU A 76 3.92 26.64 -12.08
C LEU A 76 3.01 27.02 -10.92
N SER A 77 2.62 28.29 -10.81
CA SER A 77 1.68 28.73 -9.78
C SER A 77 0.27 28.15 -9.99
N SER A 78 -0.17 28.03 -11.24
CA SER A 78 -1.49 27.47 -11.58
C SER A 78 -1.64 25.98 -11.24
N LEU A 79 -0.53 25.25 -11.10
CA LEU A 79 -0.53 23.85 -10.71
C LEU A 79 -0.88 23.62 -9.23
N PHE A 80 -0.72 24.64 -8.36
CA PHE A 80 -0.89 24.48 -6.92
C PHE A 80 -2.25 23.91 -6.49
N PRO A 81 -3.41 24.39 -6.95
CA PRO A 81 -4.69 23.83 -6.56
C PRO A 81 -4.82 22.35 -6.92
N VAL A 82 -4.39 21.98 -8.13
CA VAL A 82 -4.46 20.58 -8.61
C VAL A 82 -3.52 19.69 -7.82
N LEU A 83 -2.25 20.09 -7.63
CA LEU A 83 -1.28 19.34 -6.84
C LEU A 83 -1.73 19.20 -5.39
N SER A 84 -2.37 20.23 -4.81
CA SER A 84 -2.90 20.17 -3.46
C SER A 84 -4.01 19.12 -3.32
N VAL A 85 -4.95 19.09 -4.25
CA VAL A 85 -6.02 18.10 -4.26
C VAL A 85 -5.43 16.70 -4.43
N VAL A 86 -4.55 16.50 -5.40
CA VAL A 86 -3.90 15.20 -5.64
C VAL A 86 -3.10 14.76 -4.42
N PHE A 87 -2.34 15.68 -3.79
CA PHE A 87 -1.58 15.39 -2.58
C PHE A 87 -2.50 14.97 -1.42
N LEU A 88 -3.58 15.70 -1.17
CA LEU A 88 -4.51 15.40 -0.07
C LEU A 88 -5.22 14.05 -0.30
N VAL A 89 -5.76 13.84 -1.50
CA VAL A 89 -6.46 12.59 -1.82
C VAL A 89 -5.51 11.39 -1.68
N ARG A 90 -4.34 11.45 -2.34
CA ARG A 90 -3.39 10.34 -2.34
C ARG A 90 -2.73 10.09 -0.98
N SER A 91 -2.46 11.15 -0.22
CA SER A 91 -1.77 11.02 1.07
C SER A 91 -2.67 10.50 2.18
N PHE A 92 -3.95 10.86 2.17
CA PHE A 92 -4.84 10.62 3.30
C PHE A 92 -6.07 9.76 2.99
N LEU A 93 -6.52 9.72 1.74
CA LEU A 93 -7.77 9.05 1.40
C LEU A 93 -7.53 7.75 0.63
N PHE A 94 -7.10 7.84 -0.61
CA PHE A 94 -7.04 6.70 -1.53
C PHE A 94 -5.73 6.68 -2.29
N GLU A 95 -5.18 5.48 -2.42
CA GLU A 95 -4.00 5.24 -3.23
C GLU A 95 -4.25 4.12 -4.24
N PRO A 96 -4.03 4.36 -5.56
CA PRO A 96 -4.10 3.31 -6.55
C PRO A 96 -2.86 2.41 -6.46
N PHE A 97 -3.08 1.10 -6.42
CA PHE A 97 -2.03 0.08 -6.48
C PHE A 97 -2.27 -0.85 -7.65
N GLN A 98 -1.20 -1.24 -8.33
CA GLN A 98 -1.23 -2.29 -9.33
C GLN A 98 -0.72 -3.59 -8.72
N ILE A 99 -1.41 -4.70 -8.98
CA ILE A 99 -1.01 -6.03 -8.51
C ILE A 99 0.06 -6.60 -9.42
N PRO A 100 1.32 -6.76 -8.93
CA PRO A 100 2.43 -7.24 -9.75
C PRO A 100 2.63 -8.76 -9.67
N SER A 101 2.02 -9.45 -8.70
CA SER A 101 2.28 -10.87 -8.42
C SER A 101 1.00 -11.64 -8.16
N GLY A 102 1.02 -12.95 -8.45
CA GLY A 102 -0.12 -13.85 -8.29
C GLY A 102 -0.36 -14.37 -6.87
N SER A 103 0.29 -13.82 -5.84
CA SER A 103 0.19 -14.37 -4.47
C SER A 103 -1.21 -14.25 -3.83
N MET A 104 -2.09 -13.46 -4.42
CA MET A 104 -3.49 -13.25 -4.00
C MET A 104 -4.51 -13.77 -5.03
N GLU A 105 -4.07 -14.51 -6.04
CA GLU A 105 -4.96 -15.26 -6.91
C GLU A 105 -5.66 -16.35 -6.06
N SER A 106 -6.90 -16.59 -6.14
CA SER A 106 -7.99 -16.25 -7.05
C SER A 106 -8.69 -14.91 -6.78
N THR A 107 -8.39 -14.25 -5.65
CA THR A 107 -9.08 -13.00 -5.26
C THR A 107 -8.62 -11.82 -6.10
N LEU A 108 -7.30 -11.65 -6.27
CA LEU A 108 -6.68 -10.58 -7.04
C LEU A 108 -5.74 -11.17 -8.08
N ARG A 109 -5.87 -10.72 -9.32
CA ARG A 109 -5.04 -11.20 -10.45
C ARG A 109 -3.92 -10.20 -10.77
N VAL A 110 -2.84 -10.72 -11.33
CA VAL A 110 -1.77 -9.87 -11.88
C VAL A 110 -2.37 -8.92 -12.92
N GLY A 111 -2.08 -7.61 -12.79
CA GLY A 111 -2.64 -6.56 -13.65
C GLY A 111 -3.91 -5.90 -13.13
N ASP A 112 -4.46 -6.35 -12.02
CA ASP A 112 -5.54 -5.63 -11.32
C ASP A 112 -5.02 -4.33 -10.72
N PHE A 113 -5.81 -3.27 -10.86
CA PHE A 113 -5.59 -1.98 -10.22
C PHE A 113 -6.58 -1.80 -9.09
N LEU A 114 -6.05 -1.67 -7.89
CA LEU A 114 -6.83 -1.54 -6.66
C LEU A 114 -6.92 -0.09 -6.21
N VAL A 115 -7.99 0.22 -5.50
CA VAL A 115 -8.07 1.38 -4.64
C VAL A 115 -7.82 0.94 -3.20
N VAL A 116 -6.78 1.47 -2.60
CA VAL A 116 -6.45 1.26 -1.19
C VAL A 116 -7.01 2.41 -0.37
N ASN A 117 -7.90 2.08 0.57
CA ASN A 117 -8.45 3.02 1.53
C ASN A 117 -7.45 3.21 2.67
N LYS A 118 -6.80 4.37 2.71
CA LYS A 118 -5.77 4.70 3.71
C LYS A 118 -6.35 5.12 5.07
N TYR A 119 -7.56 5.65 5.10
CA TYR A 119 -8.20 6.08 6.33
C TYR A 119 -9.00 4.97 7.05
N ALA A 120 -9.10 3.78 6.45
CA ALA A 120 -9.83 2.64 7.04
C ALA A 120 -9.35 2.32 8.47
N TYR A 121 -8.05 2.48 8.72
CA TYR A 121 -7.41 2.18 10.00
C TYR A 121 -6.86 3.43 10.72
N GLY A 122 -7.45 4.59 10.40
CA GLY A 122 -7.03 5.88 10.93
C GLY A 122 -6.21 6.70 9.94
N VAL A 123 -5.97 7.95 10.29
CA VAL A 123 -5.20 8.88 9.47
C VAL A 123 -3.75 8.84 9.91
N LYS A 124 -2.86 8.54 8.96
CA LYS A 124 -1.40 8.50 9.19
C LYS A 124 -0.71 9.66 8.47
N ASP A 125 0.42 10.12 9.01
CA ASP A 125 1.24 11.09 8.29
C ASP A 125 1.85 10.46 7.02
N PRO A 126 1.93 11.23 5.91
CA PRO A 126 2.34 10.67 4.62
C PRO A 126 3.84 10.41 4.49
N ILE A 127 4.65 10.79 5.48
CA ILE A 127 6.11 10.68 5.43
C ILE A 127 6.58 9.51 6.31
N PHE A 128 6.25 9.53 7.60
CA PHE A 128 6.74 8.58 8.59
C PHE A 128 5.71 7.50 8.96
N GLN A 129 4.49 7.58 8.44
CA GLN A 129 3.38 6.66 8.72
C GLN A 129 2.96 6.61 10.19
N ASN A 130 3.26 7.67 10.98
CA ASN A 130 2.76 7.77 12.33
C ASN A 130 1.26 8.06 12.34
N THR A 131 0.54 7.45 13.27
CA THR A 131 -0.91 7.66 13.39
C THR A 131 -1.19 9.06 13.96
N ILE A 132 -1.89 9.90 13.17
CA ILE A 132 -2.36 11.23 13.57
C ILE A 132 -3.73 11.11 14.25
N ILE A 133 -4.63 10.33 13.64
CA ILE A 133 -5.97 10.07 14.13
C ILE A 133 -6.17 8.57 14.16
N ALA A 134 -6.46 8.01 15.32
CA ALA A 134 -6.76 6.58 15.45
C ALA A 134 -8.10 6.27 14.75
N GLY A 135 -8.13 5.14 14.05
CA GLY A 135 -9.31 4.59 13.39
C GLY A 135 -9.67 3.21 13.93
N GLU A 136 -10.42 2.47 13.15
CA GLU A 136 -10.71 1.07 13.46
C GLU A 136 -9.45 0.22 13.33
N LYS A 137 -9.36 -0.83 14.14
CA LYS A 137 -8.25 -1.79 14.00
C LYS A 137 -8.54 -2.74 12.84
N PRO A 138 -7.50 -3.15 12.08
CA PRO A 138 -7.63 -4.19 11.06
C PRO A 138 -8.27 -5.45 11.62
N GLN A 139 -9.16 -6.06 10.85
CA GLN A 139 -9.91 -7.24 11.26
C GLN A 139 -9.43 -8.47 10.46
N ARG A 140 -9.69 -9.67 11.01
CA ARG A 140 -9.48 -10.93 10.29
C ARG A 140 -10.32 -10.93 9.01
N GLY A 141 -9.77 -11.43 7.93
CA GLY A 141 -10.38 -11.41 6.60
C GLY A 141 -10.10 -10.15 5.77
N ASP A 142 -9.65 -9.05 6.39
CA ASP A 142 -9.28 -7.85 5.63
C ASP A 142 -8.09 -8.13 4.71
N VAL A 143 -8.20 -7.70 3.47
CA VAL A 143 -7.05 -7.65 2.54
C VAL A 143 -6.36 -6.31 2.73
N ILE A 144 -5.10 -6.35 3.14
CA ILE A 144 -4.32 -5.16 3.48
C ILE A 144 -3.11 -4.99 2.57
N VAL A 145 -2.79 -3.72 2.29
CA VAL A 145 -1.50 -3.32 1.74
C VAL A 145 -0.63 -2.84 2.88
N PHE A 146 0.59 -3.32 2.93
CA PHE A 146 1.53 -3.00 4.01
C PHE A 146 2.97 -2.97 3.51
N LYS A 147 3.82 -2.21 4.19
CA LYS A 147 5.26 -2.21 3.97
C LYS A 147 5.84 -3.52 4.49
N ALA A 148 6.52 -4.27 3.61
CA ALA A 148 7.07 -5.57 3.97
C ALA A 148 8.02 -5.45 5.17
N PRO A 149 7.92 -6.35 6.17
CA PRO A 149 8.90 -6.44 7.24
C PRO A 149 10.28 -6.81 6.69
N GLN A 150 11.33 -6.37 7.36
CA GLN A 150 12.71 -6.63 6.91
C GLN A 150 13.00 -8.14 6.77
N GLN A 151 12.44 -8.96 7.64
CA GLN A 151 12.58 -10.43 7.59
C GLN A 151 12.03 -11.01 6.27
N ALA A 152 10.93 -10.46 5.75
CA ALA A 152 10.38 -10.87 4.46
C ALA A 152 11.35 -10.59 3.31
N LEU A 153 12.03 -9.44 3.33
CA LEU A 153 13.01 -9.07 2.30
C LEU A 153 14.29 -9.90 2.36
N ILE A 154 14.75 -10.25 3.57
CA ILE A 154 15.93 -11.11 3.73
C ILE A 154 15.67 -12.48 3.11
N ARG A 155 14.50 -13.05 3.32
CA ARG A 155 14.13 -14.36 2.78
C ARG A 155 14.06 -14.37 1.25
N THR A 156 13.54 -13.33 0.63
CA THR A 156 13.41 -13.24 -0.83
C THR A 156 14.73 -12.91 -1.54
N GLY A 157 15.85 -12.76 -0.80
CA GLY A 157 17.15 -12.37 -1.34
C GLY A 157 17.26 -10.89 -1.73
N LEU A 158 16.14 -10.15 -1.72
CA LEU A 158 16.11 -8.71 -1.96
C LEU A 158 16.75 -7.92 -0.81
N GLY A 159 16.82 -8.53 0.38
CA GLY A 159 17.33 -7.91 1.60
C GLY A 159 18.82 -8.12 1.88
N ALA A 160 19.46 -9.15 1.32
CA ALA A 160 20.83 -9.52 1.72
C ALA A 160 21.89 -8.46 1.37
N THR A 161 21.80 -7.87 0.19
CA THR A 161 22.68 -6.75 -0.23
C THR A 161 22.27 -5.43 0.42
N ARG A 162 21.00 -5.29 0.75
CA ARG A 162 20.39 -4.06 1.29
C ARG A 162 20.52 -3.98 2.82
N ALA A 163 20.41 -5.11 3.53
CA ALA A 163 20.55 -5.18 4.98
C ALA A 163 21.98 -4.80 5.42
N ALA A 164 23.00 -5.31 4.73
CA ALA A 164 24.39 -4.96 5.01
C ALA A 164 24.71 -3.47 4.80
N PHE A 165 24.02 -2.80 3.87
CA PHE A 165 24.21 -1.39 3.60
C PHE A 165 23.46 -0.49 4.60
N VAL A 166 22.25 -0.88 5.00
CA VAL A 166 21.41 -0.14 5.97
C VAL A 166 21.97 -0.27 7.38
N GLU A 167 22.54 -1.42 7.74
CA GLU A 167 23.21 -1.65 9.03
C GLU A 167 24.42 -0.72 9.22
N ASN A 168 25.14 -0.42 8.13
CA ASN A 168 26.29 0.50 8.17
C ASN A 168 25.90 2.00 8.22
N LEU A 169 24.66 2.39 7.89
CA LEU A 169 24.28 3.81 7.84
C LEU A 169 23.66 4.34 9.14
N ALA A 170 23.59 3.56 10.22
CA ALA A 170 22.93 3.91 11.49
C ALA A 170 21.48 4.44 11.35
N LEU A 171 20.93 4.39 10.15
CA LEU A 171 19.53 4.64 9.82
C LEU A 171 18.71 3.34 9.90
N SER A 172 19.31 2.29 10.48
CA SER A 172 18.62 1.07 10.86
C SER A 172 17.45 1.48 11.74
N SER A 173 16.35 1.69 11.08
CA SER A 173 15.16 2.11 11.75
C SER A 173 14.81 1.01 12.74
N LYS A 174 14.68 1.40 14.00
CA LYS A 174 13.93 0.65 14.99
C LYS A 174 12.56 0.20 14.47
N ASP A 175 12.24 0.52 13.24
CA ASP A 175 10.91 0.48 12.68
C ASP A 175 10.63 -0.72 11.78
N ASN A 176 11.59 -1.58 11.46
CA ASN A 176 11.36 -2.82 10.72
C ASN A 176 10.50 -2.68 9.44
N MET A 177 10.55 -1.50 8.78
CA MET A 177 9.72 -1.15 7.63
C MET A 177 10.57 -0.99 6.37
N SER A 178 10.17 -1.64 5.28
CA SER A 178 10.82 -1.53 3.98
C SER A 178 10.10 -0.56 3.05
N GLY A 179 10.75 -0.21 1.93
CA GLY A 179 10.12 0.54 0.85
C GLY A 179 9.24 -0.31 -0.08
N VAL A 180 9.11 -1.62 0.15
CA VAL A 180 8.37 -2.56 -0.71
C VAL A 180 6.98 -2.81 -0.16
N ASP A 181 5.97 -2.62 -1.01
CA ASP A 181 4.57 -2.88 -0.66
C ASP A 181 4.20 -4.33 -0.93
N TYR A 182 3.60 -4.98 0.07
CA TYR A 182 3.00 -6.30 -0.01
C TYR A 182 1.49 -6.21 0.16
N ILE A 183 0.78 -7.14 -0.44
CA ILE A 183 -0.66 -7.31 -0.25
C ILE A 183 -0.96 -8.74 0.19
N LYS A 184 -1.67 -8.88 1.31
CA LYS A 184 -2.06 -10.17 1.88
C LYS A 184 -3.38 -10.02 2.65
N ARG A 185 -3.98 -11.17 3.00
CA ARG A 185 -5.16 -11.26 3.86
C ARG A 185 -4.77 -11.49 5.31
N ILE A 186 -5.40 -10.76 6.22
CA ILE A 186 -5.26 -11.00 7.68
C ILE A 186 -5.99 -12.29 8.05
N VAL A 187 -5.26 -13.21 8.65
CA VAL A 187 -5.77 -14.48 9.20
C VAL A 187 -5.84 -14.42 10.71
N GLY A 188 -4.86 -13.76 11.35
CA GLY A 188 -4.79 -13.62 12.80
C GLY A 188 -4.39 -12.22 13.22
N LYS A 189 -4.87 -11.79 14.38
CA LYS A 189 -4.53 -10.52 15.02
C LYS A 189 -3.99 -10.73 16.44
N GLY A 190 -3.44 -9.70 17.05
CA GLY A 190 -2.80 -9.79 18.36
C GLY A 190 -3.60 -10.63 19.37
N GLY A 191 -2.93 -11.58 20.00
CA GLY A 191 -3.48 -12.54 20.93
C GLY A 191 -4.00 -13.84 20.31
N ASP A 192 -4.18 -13.91 18.99
CA ASP A 192 -4.64 -15.12 18.31
C ASP A 192 -3.51 -16.14 18.22
N ARG A 193 -3.89 -17.42 18.32
CA ARG A 193 -3.01 -18.54 18.02
C ARG A 193 -3.42 -19.16 16.68
N VAL A 194 -2.57 -19.03 15.69
CA VAL A 194 -2.79 -19.56 14.33
C VAL A 194 -2.08 -20.89 14.20
N ILE A 195 -2.79 -21.89 13.73
CA ILE A 195 -2.31 -23.26 13.53
C ILE A 195 -2.55 -23.62 12.07
N PHE A 196 -1.49 -23.99 11.36
CA PHE A 196 -1.55 -24.42 9.98
C PHE A 196 -1.20 -25.90 9.87
N ASP A 197 -2.14 -26.69 9.38
CA ASP A 197 -1.87 -28.08 9.03
C ASP A 197 -1.13 -28.13 7.69
N ALA A 198 0.15 -28.47 7.73
CA ALA A 198 1.01 -28.47 6.55
C ALA A 198 0.69 -29.63 5.57
N GLU A 199 0.07 -30.69 6.03
CA GLU A 199 -0.31 -31.86 5.22
C GLU A 199 -1.65 -31.61 4.52
N GLN A 200 -2.65 -31.21 5.28
CA GLN A 200 -4.00 -30.93 4.76
C GLN A 200 -4.14 -29.51 4.21
N LYS A 201 -3.18 -28.61 4.49
CA LYS A 201 -3.17 -27.19 4.11
C LYS A 201 -4.38 -26.42 4.65
N THR A 202 -4.83 -26.79 5.83
CA THR A 202 -5.98 -26.17 6.50
C THR A 202 -5.56 -25.29 7.66
N LEU A 203 -6.43 -24.36 8.03
CA LEU A 203 -6.21 -23.38 9.09
C LEU A 203 -7.15 -23.60 10.27
N LYS A 204 -6.60 -23.37 11.45
CA LYS A 204 -7.34 -23.27 12.70
C LYS A 204 -6.83 -22.06 13.47
N VAL A 205 -7.74 -21.25 13.96
CA VAL A 205 -7.40 -20.06 14.75
C VAL A 205 -8.10 -20.15 16.10
N VAL A 206 -7.33 -20.06 17.17
CA VAL A 206 -7.83 -19.85 18.53
C VAL A 206 -7.82 -18.36 18.80
N TYR A 207 -8.99 -17.79 19.06
CA TYR A 207 -9.13 -16.34 19.18
C TYR A 207 -8.60 -15.83 20.52
N GLY A 208 -7.75 -14.81 20.46
CA GLY A 208 -7.34 -14.04 21.61
C GLY A 208 -8.44 -13.10 22.11
N LYS A 209 -8.32 -12.71 23.36
CA LYS A 209 -9.21 -11.71 23.98
C LYS A 209 -8.43 -10.42 24.24
N GLU A 210 -8.94 -9.29 23.74
CA GLU A 210 -8.34 -7.97 23.96
C GLU A 210 -6.84 -7.85 23.64
N GLY A 211 -6.40 -8.52 22.55
CA GLY A 211 -5.00 -8.53 22.13
C GLY A 211 -4.09 -9.50 22.91
N LYS A 212 -4.63 -10.25 23.87
CA LYS A 212 -3.91 -11.23 24.69
C LYS A 212 -4.30 -12.66 24.32
N PRO A 213 -3.40 -13.63 24.53
CA PRO A 213 -3.71 -15.04 24.38
C PRO A 213 -4.91 -15.43 25.23
N CYS A 214 -5.76 -16.27 24.68
CA CYS A 214 -6.84 -16.86 25.45
C CYS A 214 -6.30 -18.07 26.24
N GLU A 215 -6.57 -18.13 27.56
CA GLU A 215 -6.12 -19.22 28.43
C GLU A 215 -7.26 -20.17 28.83
N VAL A 216 -8.48 -19.65 28.93
CA VAL A 216 -9.66 -20.44 29.38
C VAL A 216 -10.85 -20.13 28.49
N ASP A 217 -11.63 -21.15 28.15
CA ASP A 217 -12.84 -21.07 27.32
C ASP A 217 -12.59 -20.34 26.00
N CYS A 218 -11.57 -20.80 25.28
CA CYS A 218 -11.14 -20.18 24.06
C CYS A 218 -12.04 -20.51 22.88
N GLU A 219 -12.57 -19.49 22.25
CA GLU A 219 -13.25 -19.64 20.97
C GLU A 219 -12.24 -20.07 19.90
N THR A 220 -12.55 -21.17 19.24
CA THR A 220 -11.70 -21.74 18.22
C THR A 220 -12.46 -21.85 16.90
N LYS A 221 -11.91 -21.29 15.85
CA LYS A 221 -12.43 -21.39 14.50
C LYS A 221 -11.55 -22.32 13.68
N ALA A 222 -12.04 -23.50 13.35
CA ALA A 222 -11.51 -24.32 12.27
C ALA A 222 -12.12 -23.80 10.96
N PHE A 223 -11.26 -23.55 9.97
CA PHE A 223 -11.74 -23.07 8.67
C PHE A 223 -12.30 -24.25 7.88
N GLU A 224 -13.43 -24.05 7.24
CA GLU A 224 -14.09 -25.04 6.39
C GLU A 224 -13.71 -24.82 4.93
N TYR A 225 -13.50 -25.91 4.20
CA TYR A 225 -13.08 -25.90 2.81
C TYR A 225 -14.07 -26.66 1.95
N THR A 226 -14.50 -26.00 0.85
CA THR A 226 -15.36 -26.63 -0.15
C THR A 226 -14.66 -26.53 -1.50
N GLN A 227 -14.47 -27.65 -2.17
CA GLN A 227 -13.83 -27.67 -3.47
C GLN A 227 -14.75 -27.06 -4.55
N ASN A 228 -14.20 -26.14 -5.30
CA ASN A 228 -14.84 -25.53 -6.46
C ASN A 228 -14.58 -26.36 -7.73
N PRO A 229 -15.34 -26.15 -8.82
CA PRO A 229 -14.98 -26.67 -10.14
C PRO A 229 -13.56 -26.26 -10.53
N THR A 230 -12.88 -27.10 -11.31
CA THR A 230 -11.53 -26.80 -11.80
C THR A 230 -11.51 -25.46 -12.52
N ASN A 231 -10.61 -24.59 -12.08
CA ASN A 231 -10.43 -23.29 -12.69
C ASN A 231 -9.51 -23.45 -13.93
N PRO A 232 -9.99 -23.14 -15.16
CA PRO A 232 -9.18 -23.29 -16.38
C PRO A 232 -7.89 -22.47 -16.37
N ALA A 233 -7.86 -21.35 -15.63
CA ALA A 233 -6.68 -20.52 -15.49
C ALA A 233 -5.58 -21.17 -14.63
N PHE A 234 -5.96 -22.12 -13.76
CA PHE A 234 -5.06 -22.83 -12.85
C PHE A 234 -5.30 -24.35 -12.90
N PRO A 235 -4.99 -25.00 -14.02
CA PRO A 235 -5.38 -26.41 -14.25
C PRO A 235 -4.69 -27.42 -13.33
N ASN A 236 -3.59 -27.04 -12.69
CA ASN A 236 -2.81 -27.89 -11.79
C ASN A 236 -3.02 -27.54 -10.29
N GLU A 237 -4.04 -26.75 -10.01
CA GLU A 237 -4.33 -26.27 -8.66
C GLU A 237 -5.79 -26.51 -8.29
N LEU A 238 -6.03 -26.74 -7.03
CA LEU A 238 -7.38 -26.82 -6.47
C LEU A 238 -7.81 -25.42 -6.05
N GLU A 239 -8.93 -24.95 -6.57
CA GLU A 239 -9.61 -23.79 -6.06
C GLU A 239 -10.62 -24.23 -4.99
N LEU A 240 -10.43 -23.72 -3.77
CA LEU A 240 -11.29 -24.05 -2.64
C LEU A 240 -11.97 -22.76 -2.14
N THR A 241 -13.24 -22.87 -1.78
CA THR A 241 -13.91 -21.85 -0.98
C THR A 241 -13.55 -22.08 0.49
N GLU A 242 -12.84 -21.12 1.09
CA GLU A 242 -12.48 -21.12 2.51
C GLU A 242 -13.50 -20.30 3.29
N LYS A 243 -14.09 -20.89 4.31
CA LYS A 243 -15.03 -20.26 5.23
C LYS A 243 -14.38 -20.07 6.60
N GLY A 244 -13.81 -18.92 6.81
CA GLY A 244 -13.30 -18.44 8.09
C GLY A 244 -14.17 -17.31 8.64
N ASP A 245 -13.54 -16.22 9.09
CA ASP A 245 -14.23 -14.97 9.45
C ASP A 245 -14.87 -14.31 8.23
N VAL A 246 -14.25 -14.48 7.07
CA VAL A 246 -14.77 -14.07 5.76
C VAL A 246 -14.70 -15.26 4.82
N THR A 247 -15.71 -15.43 3.98
CA THR A 247 -15.72 -16.46 2.93
C THR A 247 -15.01 -15.93 1.70
N HIS A 248 -14.03 -16.66 1.18
CA HIS A 248 -13.27 -16.32 -0.02
C HIS A 248 -12.69 -17.57 -0.68
N ASN A 249 -12.19 -17.42 -1.90
CA ASN A 249 -11.53 -18.51 -2.58
C ASN A 249 -10.03 -18.50 -2.31
N VAL A 250 -9.43 -19.71 -2.27
CA VAL A 250 -8.00 -19.92 -2.15
C VAL A 250 -7.54 -20.94 -3.19
N LEU A 251 -6.31 -20.75 -3.68
CA LEU A 251 -5.65 -21.71 -4.57
C LEU A 251 -4.62 -22.53 -3.79
N ILE A 252 -4.66 -23.85 -4.00
CA ILE A 252 -3.76 -24.82 -3.35
C ILE A 252 -3.20 -25.76 -4.40
N SER A 253 -1.88 -25.93 -4.45
CA SER A 253 -1.23 -26.90 -5.31
C SER A 253 -1.32 -28.32 -4.73
N GLU A 254 -1.70 -29.30 -5.51
CA GLU A 254 -1.70 -30.71 -5.08
C GLU A 254 -0.28 -31.25 -4.87
N TYR A 255 0.70 -30.67 -5.52
CA TYR A 255 2.08 -31.16 -5.56
C TYR A 255 3.00 -30.55 -4.51
N ARG A 256 2.73 -29.31 -4.08
CA ARG A 256 3.53 -28.62 -3.08
C ARG A 256 3.42 -29.34 -1.72
N ARG A 257 4.56 -29.69 -1.14
CA ARG A 257 4.67 -30.19 0.23
C ARG A 257 5.53 -29.23 1.05
N TYR A 258 5.14 -29.01 2.28
CA TYR A 258 5.88 -28.17 3.21
C TYR A 258 6.77 -29.00 4.11
N SER A 259 7.96 -28.50 4.42
CA SER A 259 8.86 -29.04 5.42
C SER A 259 8.91 -28.14 6.65
N GLY A 260 9.08 -28.73 7.83
CA GLY A 260 9.12 -27.95 9.08
C GLY A 260 10.10 -26.79 9.10
N PRO A 261 11.34 -26.93 8.58
CA PRO A 261 12.33 -25.85 8.54
C PRO A 261 11.97 -24.66 7.66
N GLU A 262 10.98 -24.77 6.77
CA GLU A 262 10.52 -23.66 5.95
C GLU A 262 9.73 -22.63 6.74
N PHE A 263 9.06 -23.06 7.82
CA PHE A 263 8.20 -22.20 8.61
C PHE A 263 8.99 -21.26 9.53
N PHE A 264 8.44 -20.07 9.73
CA PHE A 264 8.96 -19.13 10.71
C PHE A 264 8.93 -19.77 12.12
N PRO A 265 10.07 -19.91 12.78
CA PRO A 265 10.12 -20.49 14.11
C PRO A 265 9.72 -19.43 15.14
N GLN A 266 8.89 -19.83 16.12
CA GLN A 266 8.56 -19.01 17.27
C GLN A 266 8.85 -19.78 18.56
N GLU A 267 9.62 -19.15 19.45
CA GLU A 267 9.98 -19.76 20.73
C GLU A 267 8.72 -20.11 21.54
N GLY A 268 8.68 -21.32 22.10
CA GLY A 268 7.54 -21.82 22.86
C GLY A 268 6.36 -22.31 22.05
N MET A 269 6.43 -22.28 20.70
CA MET A 269 5.39 -22.78 19.82
C MET A 269 5.84 -24.05 19.08
N GLN A 270 4.87 -24.84 18.60
CA GLN A 270 5.15 -25.96 17.72
C GLN A 270 5.41 -25.49 16.29
N THR A 271 5.98 -26.37 15.46
CA THR A 271 6.15 -26.09 14.03
C THR A 271 4.80 -25.82 13.38
N ALA A 272 4.72 -24.78 12.54
CA ALA A 272 3.51 -24.31 11.88
C ALA A 272 2.40 -23.83 12.84
N GLU A 273 2.82 -23.34 14.00
CA GLU A 273 1.96 -22.75 15.00
C GLU A 273 2.54 -21.43 15.49
N TRP A 274 1.69 -20.40 15.60
CA TRP A 274 2.13 -19.05 15.94
C TRP A 274 1.14 -18.36 16.86
N LEU A 275 1.68 -17.72 17.90
CA LEU A 275 0.95 -16.80 18.76
C LEU A 275 1.21 -15.38 18.28
N VAL A 276 0.19 -14.71 17.78
CA VAL A 276 0.32 -13.36 17.21
C VAL A 276 0.56 -12.34 18.33
N PRO A 277 1.68 -11.60 18.31
CA PRO A 277 1.94 -10.58 19.33
C PRO A 277 0.92 -9.43 19.27
N GLU A 278 0.71 -8.75 20.39
CA GLU A 278 -0.13 -7.55 20.42
C GLU A 278 0.39 -6.46 19.46
N GLY A 279 -0.52 -5.79 18.75
CA GLY A 279 -0.18 -4.78 17.74
C GLY A 279 0.45 -5.34 16.46
N GLN A 280 0.37 -6.66 16.26
CA GLN A 280 0.85 -7.33 15.05
C GLN A 280 -0.24 -8.20 14.44
N TYR A 281 -0.02 -8.59 13.18
CA TYR A 281 -0.96 -9.37 12.38
C TYR A 281 -0.27 -10.53 11.70
N PHE A 282 -0.97 -11.65 11.62
CA PHE A 282 -0.57 -12.82 10.83
C PHE A 282 -1.33 -12.76 9.52
N VAL A 283 -0.61 -12.73 8.40
CA VAL A 283 -1.19 -12.55 7.08
C VAL A 283 -0.82 -13.71 6.16
N MET A 284 -1.74 -14.06 5.25
CA MET A 284 -1.50 -15.10 4.25
C MET A 284 -1.96 -14.62 2.86
N GLY A 285 -1.33 -15.19 1.83
CA GLY A 285 -1.83 -15.05 0.46
C GLY A 285 -2.97 -16.02 0.19
N ASP A 286 -3.91 -15.61 -0.67
CA ASP A 286 -5.01 -16.47 -1.09
C ASP A 286 -4.52 -17.58 -2.05
N HIS A 287 -3.42 -17.34 -2.79
CA HIS A 287 -2.67 -18.38 -3.48
C HIS A 287 -1.67 -19.03 -2.53
N ARG A 288 -2.14 -19.99 -1.73
CA ARG A 288 -1.45 -20.55 -0.58
C ARG A 288 -0.03 -21.03 -0.86
N ASP A 289 0.17 -21.73 -1.95
CA ASP A 289 1.44 -22.36 -2.28
C ASP A 289 2.38 -21.47 -3.12
N HIS A 290 1.88 -20.36 -3.63
CA HIS A 290 2.64 -19.33 -4.36
C HIS A 290 2.70 -17.98 -3.61
N SER A 291 2.61 -18.04 -2.29
CA SER A 291 2.69 -16.85 -1.43
C SER A 291 3.84 -16.98 -0.43
N ASP A 292 4.71 -15.98 -0.43
CA ASP A 292 5.64 -15.74 0.67
C ASP A 292 4.96 -14.81 1.68
N ASP A 293 4.59 -15.36 2.86
CA ASP A 293 3.73 -14.70 3.84
C ASP A 293 4.14 -15.02 5.29
N SER A 294 3.30 -14.67 6.26
CA SER A 294 3.61 -14.81 7.69
C SER A 294 4.01 -16.20 8.13
N ARG A 295 3.62 -17.22 7.40
CA ARG A 295 4.05 -18.60 7.68
C ARG A 295 5.57 -18.75 7.62
N PHE A 296 6.23 -17.89 6.85
CA PHE A 296 7.65 -18.02 6.52
C PHE A 296 8.54 -16.91 7.07
N TRP A 297 8.00 -15.70 7.31
CA TRP A 297 8.79 -14.56 7.79
C TRP A 297 8.24 -13.89 9.06
N GLY A 298 7.09 -14.38 9.60
CA GLY A 298 6.55 -13.91 10.87
C GLY A 298 5.45 -12.85 10.72
N PHE A 299 5.44 -11.82 11.55
CA PHE A 299 4.30 -10.95 11.76
C PHE A 299 4.46 -9.58 11.11
N VAL A 300 3.32 -8.95 10.79
CA VAL A 300 3.24 -7.57 10.26
C VAL A 300 2.90 -6.63 11.42
N PRO A 301 3.78 -5.69 11.78
CA PRO A 301 3.44 -4.65 12.74
C PRO A 301 2.33 -3.73 12.21
N GLU A 302 1.42 -3.28 13.09
CA GLU A 302 0.29 -2.40 12.73
C GLU A 302 0.75 -1.12 12.02
N LYS A 303 1.89 -0.56 12.43
CA LYS A 303 2.48 0.62 11.80
C LYS A 303 2.85 0.44 10.33
N ASN A 304 3.17 -0.82 9.92
CA ASN A 304 3.52 -1.12 8.54
C ASN A 304 2.31 -1.11 7.61
N ILE A 305 1.08 -1.18 8.13
CA ILE A 305 -0.13 -1.24 7.32
C ILE A 305 -0.39 0.12 6.68
N VAL A 306 -0.46 0.14 5.36
CA VAL A 306 -0.74 1.33 4.54
C VAL A 306 -2.24 1.60 4.47
N GLY A 307 -3.05 0.54 4.27
CA GLY A 307 -4.50 0.66 4.18
C GLY A 307 -5.18 -0.64 3.80
N LYS A 308 -6.49 -0.58 3.66
CA LYS A 308 -7.36 -1.69 3.26
C LYS A 308 -7.60 -1.66 1.76
N ALA A 309 -7.36 -2.78 1.07
CA ALA A 309 -7.75 -2.95 -0.32
C ALA A 309 -9.28 -3.05 -0.39
N THR A 310 -9.92 -2.21 -1.23
CA THR A 310 -11.38 -2.11 -1.24
C THR A 310 -12.01 -2.47 -2.58
N TYR A 311 -11.55 -1.86 -3.67
CA TYR A 311 -12.16 -2.03 -4.98
C TYR A 311 -11.11 -2.25 -6.07
N ILE A 312 -11.42 -3.16 -7.01
CA ILE A 312 -10.72 -3.25 -8.29
C ILE A 312 -11.44 -2.26 -9.22
N TRP A 313 -10.73 -1.25 -9.73
CA TRP A 313 -11.34 -0.24 -10.60
C TRP A 313 -10.92 -0.41 -12.07
N MET A 314 -9.86 -1.18 -12.32
CA MET A 314 -9.37 -1.52 -13.64
C MET A 314 -8.60 -2.84 -13.57
N SER A 315 -8.66 -3.65 -14.62
CA SER A 315 -7.84 -4.84 -14.76
C SER A 315 -7.29 -4.91 -16.17
N LEU A 316 -5.97 -5.10 -16.29
CA LEU A 316 -5.28 -5.21 -17.57
C LEU A 316 -4.63 -6.59 -17.68
N GLU A 317 -4.94 -7.30 -18.74
CA GLU A 317 -4.28 -8.54 -19.09
C GLU A 317 -3.10 -8.26 -20.01
N LYS A 318 -1.92 -8.70 -19.61
CA LYS A 318 -0.74 -8.62 -20.46
C LYS A 318 -0.57 -9.95 -21.16
N GLU A 319 -1.14 -10.09 -22.35
CA GLU A 319 -0.76 -11.18 -23.24
C GLU A 319 0.61 -10.89 -23.89
N ALA A 320 1.41 -11.94 -24.04
CA ALA A 320 2.71 -11.82 -24.70
C ALA A 320 2.47 -11.42 -26.15
N ASN A 321 3.01 -10.28 -26.57
CA ASN A 321 2.94 -9.69 -27.91
C ASN A 321 1.67 -8.89 -28.27
N GLU A 322 0.80 -8.56 -27.33
CA GLU A 322 -0.30 -7.62 -27.58
C GLU A 322 0.02 -6.20 -27.05
N TRP A 323 -0.22 -5.24 -27.95
CA TRP A 323 -0.23 -3.82 -27.60
C TRP A 323 -1.37 -3.14 -28.35
N PRO A 324 -2.29 -2.44 -27.69
CA PRO A 324 -2.35 -2.19 -26.22
C PRO A 324 -2.80 -3.43 -25.44
N THR A 325 -2.35 -3.55 -24.18
CA THR A 325 -2.80 -4.58 -23.24
C THR A 325 -4.32 -4.61 -23.14
N GLY A 326 -4.92 -5.79 -23.22
CA GLY A 326 -6.39 -5.96 -23.18
C GLY A 326 -6.98 -5.55 -21.82
N PHE A 327 -8.16 -4.95 -21.85
CA PHE A 327 -8.97 -4.71 -20.66
C PHE A 327 -9.76 -5.96 -20.31
N ARG A 328 -9.71 -6.39 -19.05
CA ARG A 328 -10.63 -7.39 -18.53
C ARG A 328 -11.88 -6.70 -17.98
N PHE A 329 -13.04 -7.02 -18.54
CA PHE A 329 -14.34 -6.45 -18.15
C PHE A 329 -15.16 -7.37 -17.24
N ASP A 330 -14.63 -8.53 -16.91
CA ASP A 330 -15.24 -9.56 -16.06
C ASP A 330 -14.87 -9.43 -14.55
N ARG A 331 -14.34 -8.25 -14.16
CA ARG A 331 -13.81 -7.96 -12.81
C ARG A 331 -14.54 -6.81 -12.14
#